data_551e68b9e2b696e55ce25fecaae598e2
#
_entry.id   551e68b9e2b696e55ce25fecaae598e2
#
_cell.length_a   1.000
_cell.length_b   1.000
_cell.length_c   1.000
_cell.angle_alpha   90.00
_cell.angle_beta   90.00
_cell.angle_gamma   90.00
#
_symmetry.space_group_name_H-M   'P 1'
#
loop_
_entity.id
_entity.type
_entity.pdbx_description
1 polymer ?
#
loop_
_entity_poly.entity_id
_entity_poly.type
_entity_poly.pdbx_seq_one_letter_code
_entity_poly.pdbx_strand_id
1 'polypeptide(L)'
;GAFADRFGRKRLLVAGWIIALPIPFLLIYADSWGWIVFANLLLGINQGLTWSSTVVMKIDLVGKKDMGFAMGLNESAGYLSVGAIAFLTGWIASDYGLIPYPFYIGIILSVTGLLFSLFLVKDTVHHVAVESASSSGKGLDNVFWETTWKDPNLGSITQAGLVNNLNDGMVWGLLPLLLAGAGFSIAEIGIIAAVYPGVWGLGQLITGKLADLWPKKGLLVWGMLLQGLCLFLMIFADSFYEYILLCMGLGVGTALVYPTFLAAIADYSTPSQRAESIGVFRLWRDLG
;
A
#
# COMPACT_ATOMS: atom_id res chain seq x y z
N GLY A 1 4.61 -6.30 -12.08
CA GLY A 1 6.06 -6.49 -12.12
C GLY A 1 6.55 -6.73 -13.51
N ALA A 2 6.70 -7.98 -13.95
CA ALA A 2 7.32 -8.35 -15.27
C ALA A 2 6.74 -7.59 -16.47
N PHE A 3 5.45 -7.29 -16.49
CA PHE A 3 4.84 -6.47 -17.55
C PHE A 3 5.37 -5.03 -17.55
N ALA A 4 5.68 -4.44 -16.37
CA ALA A 4 6.21 -3.10 -16.28
C ALA A 4 7.64 -3.02 -16.86
N ASP A 5 8.44 -4.06 -16.65
CA ASP A 5 9.78 -4.14 -17.21
C ASP A 5 9.76 -4.36 -18.74
N ARG A 6 8.73 -5.06 -19.24
CA ARG A 6 8.60 -5.38 -20.68
C ARG A 6 7.91 -4.29 -21.49
N PHE A 7 6.82 -3.71 -21.01
CA PHE A 7 5.95 -2.79 -21.77
C PHE A 7 6.13 -1.32 -21.39
N GLY A 8 6.88 -1.03 -20.35
CA GLY A 8 7.06 0.32 -19.81
C GLY A 8 6.04 0.67 -18.71
N ARG A 9 6.49 1.48 -17.77
CA ARG A 9 5.72 1.84 -16.57
C ARG A 9 4.52 2.71 -16.88
N LYS A 10 4.70 3.73 -17.75
CA LYS A 10 3.62 4.65 -18.14
C LYS A 10 2.46 3.94 -18.84
N ARG A 11 2.75 3.00 -19.75
CA ARG A 11 1.71 2.26 -20.47
C ARG A 11 0.82 1.46 -19.53
N LEU A 12 1.42 0.80 -18.54
CA LEU A 12 0.66 0.02 -17.54
C LEU A 12 -0.15 0.95 -16.62
N LEU A 13 0.39 2.09 -16.24
CA LEU A 13 -0.32 3.09 -15.46
C LEU A 13 -1.57 3.58 -16.20
N VAL A 14 -1.43 3.93 -17.48
CA VAL A 14 -2.55 4.36 -18.33
C VAL A 14 -3.58 3.24 -18.51
N ALA A 15 -3.13 2.00 -18.77
CA ALA A 15 -4.03 0.84 -18.88
C ALA A 15 -4.82 0.61 -17.58
N GLY A 16 -4.17 0.76 -16.44
CA GLY A 16 -4.84 0.69 -15.14
C GLY A 16 -5.96 1.73 -15.01
N TRP A 17 -5.70 2.99 -15.36
CA TRP A 17 -6.73 4.04 -15.31
C TRP A 17 -7.86 3.82 -16.31
N ILE A 18 -7.60 3.28 -17.51
CA ILE A 18 -8.64 2.89 -18.47
C ILE A 18 -9.56 1.83 -17.85
N ILE A 19 -9.00 0.84 -17.15
CA ILE A 19 -9.78 -0.20 -16.45
C ILE A 19 -10.60 0.41 -15.29
N ALA A 20 -10.13 1.49 -14.67
CA ALA A 20 -10.85 2.16 -13.60
C ALA A 20 -12.13 2.89 -14.08
N LEU A 21 -12.15 3.40 -15.31
CA LEU A 21 -13.25 4.21 -15.81
C LEU A 21 -14.65 3.56 -15.69
N PRO A 22 -14.87 2.29 -16.04
CA PRO A 22 -16.19 1.66 -15.93
C PRO A 22 -16.61 1.36 -14.49
N ILE A 23 -15.67 1.29 -13.52
CA ILE A 23 -15.95 0.82 -12.15
C ILE A 23 -17.07 1.62 -11.46
N PRO A 24 -17.03 2.98 -11.38
CA PRO A 24 -18.08 3.74 -10.73
C PRO A 24 -19.44 3.56 -11.39
N PHE A 25 -19.49 3.44 -12.71
CA PHE A 25 -20.73 3.19 -13.44
C PHE A 25 -21.29 1.81 -13.14
N LEU A 26 -20.45 0.78 -13.12
CA LEU A 26 -20.88 -0.58 -12.73
C LEU A 26 -21.48 -0.60 -11.33
N LEU A 27 -20.91 0.16 -10.38
CA LEU A 27 -21.43 0.24 -9.01
C LEU A 27 -22.72 1.06 -8.91
N ILE A 28 -22.88 2.14 -9.70
CA ILE A 28 -24.10 2.94 -9.74
C ILE A 28 -25.29 2.13 -10.28
N TYR A 29 -25.05 1.31 -11.32
CA TYR A 29 -26.11 0.56 -12.01
C TYR A 29 -26.14 -0.92 -11.64
N ALA A 30 -25.43 -1.32 -10.57
CA ALA A 30 -25.41 -2.71 -10.10
C ALA A 30 -26.82 -3.13 -9.60
N ASP A 31 -27.42 -4.06 -10.29
CA ASP A 31 -28.71 -4.68 -9.94
C ASP A 31 -28.53 -6.03 -9.20
N SER A 32 -27.32 -6.53 -9.14
CA SER A 32 -26.97 -7.80 -8.50
C SER A 32 -25.55 -7.80 -7.93
N TRP A 33 -25.31 -8.69 -6.96
CA TRP A 33 -23.99 -8.90 -6.38
C TRP A 33 -22.92 -9.28 -7.40
N GLY A 34 -23.29 -9.94 -8.50
CA GLY A 34 -22.37 -10.29 -9.57
C GLY A 34 -21.67 -9.06 -10.19
N TRP A 35 -22.40 -7.97 -10.39
CA TRP A 35 -21.84 -6.71 -10.90
C TRP A 35 -20.91 -6.05 -9.89
N ILE A 36 -21.24 -6.11 -8.60
CA ILE A 36 -20.37 -5.58 -7.53
C ILE A 36 -19.08 -6.37 -7.47
N VAL A 37 -19.13 -7.71 -7.52
CA VAL A 37 -17.94 -8.58 -7.56
C VAL A 37 -17.09 -8.29 -8.79
N PHE A 38 -17.71 -8.14 -9.95
CA PHE A 38 -17.00 -7.81 -11.20
C PHE A 38 -16.34 -6.44 -11.13
N ALA A 39 -17.01 -5.42 -10.60
CA ALA A 39 -16.44 -4.10 -10.39
C ALA A 39 -15.21 -4.16 -9.44
N ASN A 40 -15.28 -4.94 -8.37
CA ASN A 40 -14.17 -5.16 -7.45
C ASN A 40 -12.99 -5.91 -8.10
N LEU A 41 -13.26 -6.87 -8.98
CA LEU A 41 -12.22 -7.52 -9.78
C LEU A 41 -11.47 -6.50 -10.65
N LEU A 42 -12.22 -5.63 -11.35
CA LEU A 42 -11.61 -4.55 -12.14
C LEU A 42 -10.81 -3.57 -11.26
N LEU A 43 -11.32 -3.25 -10.06
CA LEU A 43 -10.63 -2.41 -9.08
C LEU A 43 -9.31 -3.05 -8.65
N GLY A 44 -9.29 -4.34 -8.36
CA GLY A 44 -8.06 -5.07 -8.03
C GLY A 44 -7.04 -5.03 -9.16
N ILE A 45 -7.47 -5.22 -10.41
CA ILE A 45 -6.59 -5.09 -11.59
C ILE A 45 -6.07 -3.66 -11.73
N ASN A 46 -6.94 -2.65 -11.59
CA ASN A 46 -6.53 -1.24 -11.60
C ASN A 46 -5.46 -0.96 -10.54
N GLN A 47 -5.69 -1.35 -9.28
CA GLN A 47 -4.74 -1.14 -8.19
C GLN A 47 -3.39 -1.83 -8.46
N GLY A 48 -3.41 -3.07 -8.93
CA GLY A 48 -2.20 -3.79 -9.30
C GLY A 48 -1.38 -3.10 -10.38
N LEU A 49 -2.05 -2.49 -11.37
CA LEU A 49 -1.38 -1.77 -12.46
C LEU A 49 -0.93 -0.36 -12.05
N THR A 50 -1.81 0.42 -11.42
CA THR A 50 -1.55 1.85 -11.11
C THR A 50 -0.61 2.01 -9.92
N TRP A 51 -0.92 1.39 -8.79
CA TRP A 51 -0.13 1.54 -7.57
C TRP A 51 1.29 1.00 -7.75
N SER A 52 1.42 -0.23 -8.30
CA SER A 52 2.74 -0.82 -8.53
C SER A 52 3.57 0.01 -9.51
N SER A 53 2.97 0.53 -10.59
CA SER A 53 3.68 1.37 -11.54
C SER A 53 4.17 2.67 -10.92
N THR A 54 3.34 3.36 -10.12
CA THR A 54 3.72 4.61 -9.47
C THR A 54 4.82 4.44 -8.43
N VAL A 55 4.80 3.36 -7.65
CA VAL A 55 5.87 3.01 -6.71
C VAL A 55 7.18 2.80 -7.45
N VAL A 56 7.18 1.94 -8.49
CA VAL A 56 8.39 1.64 -9.26
C VAL A 56 8.95 2.88 -9.94
N MET A 57 8.09 3.70 -10.57
CA MET A 57 8.52 4.94 -11.23
C MET A 57 9.17 5.92 -10.26
N LYS A 58 8.68 6.04 -9.03
CA LYS A 58 9.30 6.90 -8.01
C LYS A 58 10.66 6.37 -7.58
N ILE A 59 10.80 5.05 -7.39
CA ILE A 59 12.08 4.42 -7.10
C ILE A 59 13.09 4.66 -8.23
N ASP A 60 12.67 4.47 -9.48
CA ASP A 60 13.51 4.69 -10.65
C ASP A 60 14.03 6.14 -10.77
N LEU A 61 13.24 7.13 -10.31
CA LEU A 61 13.59 8.55 -10.40
C LEU A 61 14.46 9.06 -9.25
N VAL A 62 14.25 8.53 -8.03
CA VAL A 62 14.88 9.09 -6.80
C VAL A 62 16.27 8.50 -6.55
N GLY A 63 16.53 7.27 -7.02
CA GLY A 63 17.77 6.57 -6.75
C GLY A 63 17.87 6.10 -5.28
N LYS A 64 19.03 5.51 -4.92
CA LYS A 64 19.18 4.80 -3.64
C LYS A 64 19.16 5.70 -2.40
N LYS A 65 19.58 6.95 -2.53
CA LYS A 65 19.84 7.83 -1.37
C LYS A 65 18.56 8.25 -0.62
N ASP A 66 17.48 8.54 -1.36
CA ASP A 66 16.23 9.07 -0.81
C ASP A 66 15.04 8.15 -1.09
N MET A 67 15.31 6.87 -1.29
CA MET A 67 14.31 5.87 -1.66
C MET A 67 13.28 5.64 -0.55
N GLY A 68 13.73 5.54 0.69
CA GLY A 68 12.85 5.38 1.84
C GLY A 68 11.93 6.58 2.03
N PHE A 69 12.46 7.80 1.89
CA PHE A 69 11.65 9.02 1.93
C PHE A 69 10.61 9.08 0.82
N ALA A 70 11.01 8.76 -0.42
CA ALA A 70 10.08 8.73 -1.55
C ALA A 70 8.95 7.70 -1.36
N MET A 71 9.27 6.54 -0.79
CA MET A 71 8.27 5.52 -0.47
C MET A 71 7.36 5.97 0.67
N GLY A 72 7.92 6.52 1.75
CA GLY A 72 7.14 7.09 2.84
C GLY A 72 6.18 8.18 2.38
N LEU A 73 6.62 9.09 1.51
CA LEU A 73 5.77 10.13 0.93
C LEU A 73 4.66 9.54 0.03
N ASN A 74 5.01 8.53 -0.78
CA ASN A 74 4.03 7.84 -1.63
C ASN A 74 2.90 7.22 -0.82
N GLU A 75 3.26 6.45 0.18
CA GLU A 75 2.31 5.71 1.00
C GLU A 75 1.49 6.66 1.89
N SER A 76 2.14 7.66 2.51
CA SER A 76 1.44 8.70 3.29
C SER A 76 0.41 9.44 2.44
N ALA A 77 0.77 9.89 1.24
CA ALA A 77 -0.17 10.55 0.33
C ALA A 77 -1.34 9.62 -0.05
N GLY A 78 -1.08 8.32 -0.27
CA GLY A 78 -2.09 7.31 -0.54
C GLY A 78 -3.09 7.18 0.61
N TYR A 79 -2.61 6.90 1.82
CA TYR A 79 -3.49 6.69 2.99
C TYR A 79 -4.24 7.96 3.43
N LEU A 80 -3.59 9.14 3.37
CA LEU A 80 -4.27 10.41 3.63
C LEU A 80 -5.38 10.69 2.61
N SER A 81 -5.13 10.38 1.33
CA SER A 81 -6.14 10.50 0.28
C SER A 81 -7.30 9.54 0.50
N VAL A 82 -7.04 8.29 0.87
CA VAL A 82 -8.09 7.31 1.21
C VAL A 82 -8.95 7.84 2.36
N GLY A 83 -8.34 8.32 3.44
CA GLY A 83 -9.07 8.90 4.58
C GLY A 83 -9.91 10.12 4.18
N ALA A 84 -9.35 11.05 3.42
CA ALA A 84 -10.06 12.24 2.95
C ALA A 84 -11.25 11.90 2.06
N ILE A 85 -11.08 10.95 1.12
CA ILE A 85 -12.15 10.52 0.21
C ILE A 85 -13.20 9.71 0.95
N ALA A 86 -12.83 8.86 1.90
CA ALA A 86 -13.77 8.12 2.74
C ALA A 86 -14.67 9.08 3.55
N PHE A 87 -14.08 10.12 4.16
CA PHE A 87 -14.82 11.17 4.84
C PHE A 87 -15.77 11.91 3.89
N LEU A 88 -15.27 12.36 2.74
CA LEU A 88 -16.05 13.12 1.77
C LEU A 88 -17.21 12.29 1.20
N THR A 89 -16.98 11.03 0.85
CA THR A 89 -18.03 10.14 0.35
C THR A 89 -19.06 9.79 1.42
N GLY A 90 -18.63 9.60 2.67
CA GLY A 90 -19.53 9.39 3.80
C GLY A 90 -20.43 10.62 4.05
N TRP A 91 -19.86 11.83 4.01
CA TRP A 91 -20.62 13.07 4.14
C TRP A 91 -21.64 13.23 3.01
N ILE A 92 -21.24 13.06 1.75
CA ILE A 92 -22.15 13.13 0.60
C ILE A 92 -23.26 12.08 0.71
N ALA A 93 -22.91 10.87 1.14
CA ALA A 93 -23.90 9.79 1.30
C ALA A 93 -24.94 10.11 2.38
N SER A 94 -24.54 10.80 3.46
CA SER A 94 -25.48 11.21 4.53
C SER A 94 -26.48 12.26 4.06
N ASP A 95 -26.04 13.21 3.22
CA ASP A 95 -26.87 14.33 2.79
C ASP A 95 -27.69 14.03 1.53
N TYR A 96 -27.12 13.24 0.60
CA TYR A 96 -27.69 13.01 -0.73
C TYR A 96 -28.05 11.55 -1.02
N GLY A 97 -27.69 10.61 -0.12
CA GLY A 97 -27.90 9.17 -0.27
C GLY A 97 -26.69 8.42 -0.83
N LEU A 98 -26.76 7.10 -0.67
CA LEU A 98 -25.64 6.18 -1.00
C LEU A 98 -25.36 6.08 -2.50
N ILE A 99 -26.36 6.23 -3.35
CA ILE A 99 -26.27 6.10 -4.81
C ILE A 99 -27.09 7.25 -5.44
N PRO A 100 -26.58 7.93 -6.48
CA PRO A 100 -25.30 7.73 -7.18
C PRO A 100 -24.18 8.67 -6.70
N TYR A 101 -24.47 9.64 -5.85
CA TYR A 101 -23.65 10.82 -5.58
C TYR A 101 -22.20 10.55 -5.15
N PRO A 102 -21.91 9.67 -4.18
CA PRO A 102 -20.53 9.34 -3.79
C PRO A 102 -19.69 8.78 -4.95
N PHE A 103 -20.32 8.05 -5.86
CA PHE A 103 -19.64 7.42 -7.01
C PHE A 103 -19.21 8.43 -8.09
N TYR A 104 -19.82 9.61 -8.14
CA TYR A 104 -19.37 10.69 -9.04
C TYR A 104 -17.95 11.14 -8.72
N ILE A 105 -17.54 11.08 -7.44
CA ILE A 105 -16.14 11.33 -7.06
C ILE A 105 -15.23 10.28 -7.73
N GLY A 106 -15.64 9.00 -7.72
CA GLY A 106 -14.91 7.93 -8.39
C GLY A 106 -14.73 8.18 -9.89
N ILE A 107 -15.76 8.70 -10.57
CA ILE A 107 -15.67 9.09 -11.99
C ILE A 107 -14.66 10.22 -12.17
N ILE A 108 -14.76 11.29 -11.37
CA ILE A 108 -13.84 12.44 -11.44
C ILE A 108 -12.40 12.00 -11.22
N LEU A 109 -12.16 11.17 -10.20
CA LEU A 109 -10.82 10.67 -9.88
C LEU A 109 -10.27 9.76 -10.98
N SER A 110 -11.09 8.87 -11.55
CA SER A 110 -10.66 7.99 -12.64
C SER A 110 -10.28 8.76 -13.90
N VAL A 111 -11.10 9.74 -14.28
CA VAL A 111 -10.82 10.62 -15.43
C VAL A 111 -9.58 11.47 -15.17
N THR A 112 -9.47 12.10 -13.99
CA THR A 112 -8.32 12.93 -13.64
C THR A 112 -7.03 12.10 -13.60
N GLY A 113 -7.06 10.91 -13.00
CA GLY A 113 -5.94 9.99 -12.97
C GLY A 113 -5.49 9.58 -14.38
N LEU A 114 -6.44 9.28 -15.28
CA LEU A 114 -6.15 8.99 -16.68
C LEU A 114 -5.50 10.17 -17.39
N LEU A 115 -6.10 11.35 -17.29
CA LEU A 115 -5.58 12.56 -17.96
C LEU A 115 -4.18 12.91 -17.46
N PHE A 116 -3.95 12.89 -16.15
CA PHE A 116 -2.61 13.14 -15.59
C PHE A 116 -1.60 12.10 -16.05
N SER A 117 -2.00 10.83 -16.09
CA SER A 117 -1.11 9.76 -16.56
C SER A 117 -0.76 9.89 -18.04
N LEU A 118 -1.69 10.34 -18.87
CA LEU A 118 -1.46 10.54 -20.29
C LEU A 118 -0.55 11.75 -20.56
N PHE A 119 -0.85 12.90 -19.94
CA PHE A 119 -0.25 14.18 -20.32
C PHE A 119 0.94 14.60 -19.45
N LEU A 120 0.92 14.29 -18.13
CA LEU A 120 1.94 14.77 -17.20
C LEU A 120 3.01 13.73 -16.87
N VAL A 121 2.66 12.44 -16.89
CA VAL A 121 3.60 11.40 -16.53
C VAL A 121 4.54 11.07 -17.70
N LYS A 122 5.85 11.06 -17.43
CA LYS A 122 6.87 10.58 -18.38
C LYS A 122 7.27 9.15 -17.99
N ASP A 123 7.59 8.31 -18.99
CA ASP A 123 8.05 6.94 -18.72
C ASP A 123 9.48 6.95 -18.13
N THR A 124 9.74 6.05 -17.18
CA THR A 124 11.03 5.94 -16.50
C THR A 124 11.96 4.86 -17.10
N VAL A 125 11.56 4.19 -18.16
CA VAL A 125 12.36 3.13 -18.82
C VAL A 125 13.78 3.62 -19.18
N HIS A 126 13.92 4.88 -19.57
CA HIS A 126 15.22 5.45 -19.91
C HIS A 126 16.14 5.57 -18.69
N HIS A 127 15.60 5.95 -17.53
CA HIS A 127 16.37 6.01 -16.28
C HIS A 127 16.85 4.61 -15.86
N VAL A 128 15.99 3.60 -16.00
CA VAL A 128 16.35 2.21 -15.73
C VAL A 128 17.45 1.72 -16.64
N ALA A 129 17.42 2.06 -17.95
CA ALA A 129 18.45 1.67 -18.89
C ALA A 129 19.82 2.26 -18.52
N VAL A 130 19.85 3.54 -18.13
CA VAL A 130 21.07 4.23 -17.69
C VAL A 130 21.60 3.63 -16.36
N GLU A 131 20.73 3.41 -15.38
CA GLU A 131 21.10 2.79 -14.10
C GLU A 131 21.61 1.35 -14.31
N SER A 132 20.94 0.58 -15.18
CA SER A 132 21.34 -0.80 -15.49
C SER A 132 22.71 -0.87 -16.18
N ALA A 133 23.02 0.08 -17.06
CA ALA A 133 24.32 0.15 -17.75
C ALA A 133 25.49 0.45 -16.78
N SER A 134 25.21 1.15 -15.69
CA SER A 134 26.19 1.45 -14.62
C SER A 134 26.22 0.41 -13.49
N SER A 135 25.26 -0.52 -13.48
CA SER A 135 25.13 -1.54 -12.44
C SER A 135 25.90 -2.81 -12.83
N SER A 136 26.82 -3.24 -11.96
CA SER A 136 27.58 -4.49 -12.12
C SER A 136 26.91 -5.69 -11.44
N GLY A 137 25.68 -5.54 -10.93
CA GLY A 137 24.94 -6.60 -10.22
C GLY A 137 24.56 -7.74 -11.15
N LYS A 138 24.82 -8.99 -10.70
CA LYS A 138 24.29 -10.17 -11.38
C LYS A 138 22.77 -10.20 -11.19
N GLY A 139 22.02 -10.34 -12.30
CA GLY A 139 20.58 -10.50 -12.24
C GLY A 139 20.17 -11.79 -11.53
N LEU A 140 18.93 -11.82 -11.02
CA LEU A 140 18.32 -13.02 -10.46
C LEU A 140 17.96 -13.99 -11.59
N ASP A 141 18.23 -15.28 -11.41
CA ASP A 141 17.95 -16.31 -12.42
C ASP A 141 16.43 -16.52 -12.58
N ASN A 142 15.70 -16.53 -11.46
CA ASN A 142 14.25 -16.61 -11.44
C ASN A 142 13.71 -15.68 -10.35
N VAL A 143 13.27 -14.50 -10.76
CA VAL A 143 12.85 -13.41 -9.87
C VAL A 143 11.75 -13.86 -8.91
N PHE A 144 10.78 -14.66 -9.37
CA PHE A 144 9.69 -15.12 -8.51
C PHE A 144 10.19 -15.98 -7.34
N TRP A 145 10.96 -17.02 -7.61
CA TRP A 145 11.43 -17.93 -6.57
C TRP A 145 12.54 -17.33 -5.72
N GLU A 146 13.41 -16.50 -6.31
CA GLU A 146 14.44 -15.78 -5.56
C GLU A 146 13.80 -14.79 -4.56
N THR A 147 12.82 -14.01 -5.00
CA THR A 147 12.12 -13.05 -4.13
C THR A 147 11.24 -13.75 -3.10
N THR A 148 10.70 -14.94 -3.44
CA THR A 148 9.81 -15.68 -2.53
C THR A 148 10.57 -16.37 -1.38
N TRP A 149 11.63 -17.17 -1.69
CA TRP A 149 12.32 -17.99 -0.69
C TRP A 149 13.83 -18.14 -0.88
N LYS A 150 14.33 -18.16 -2.13
CA LYS A 150 15.69 -18.64 -2.40
C LYS A 150 16.75 -17.63 -1.99
N ASP A 151 16.58 -16.35 -2.31
CA ASP A 151 17.48 -15.33 -1.80
C ASP A 151 17.16 -15.06 -0.32
N PRO A 152 18.15 -15.19 0.58
CA PRO A 152 17.91 -15.01 2.01
C PRO A 152 17.40 -13.64 2.41
N ASN A 153 17.80 -12.58 1.70
CA ASN A 153 17.37 -11.21 1.99
C ASN A 153 15.98 -10.96 1.41
N LEU A 154 15.80 -11.17 0.10
CA LEU A 154 14.51 -10.95 -0.56
C LEU A 154 13.42 -11.85 0.04
N GLY A 155 13.72 -13.14 0.25
CA GLY A 155 12.77 -14.08 0.82
C GLY A 155 12.36 -13.70 2.24
N SER A 156 13.30 -13.36 3.13
CA SER A 156 12.96 -12.95 4.51
C SER A 156 12.17 -11.66 4.55
N ILE A 157 12.49 -10.67 3.70
CA ILE A 157 11.74 -9.42 3.58
C ILE A 157 10.31 -9.71 3.09
N THR A 158 10.17 -10.59 2.10
CA THR A 158 8.87 -10.97 1.52
C THR A 158 7.99 -11.68 2.52
N GLN A 159 8.53 -12.66 3.27
CA GLN A 159 7.78 -13.35 4.33
C GLN A 159 7.42 -12.42 5.50
N ALA A 160 8.31 -11.52 5.88
CA ALA A 160 7.99 -10.52 6.90
C ALA A 160 6.87 -9.57 6.41
N GLY A 161 6.85 -9.22 5.12
CA GLY A 161 5.76 -8.45 4.51
C GLY A 161 4.40 -9.15 4.55
N LEU A 162 4.37 -10.46 4.28
CA LEU A 162 3.17 -11.29 4.42
C LEU A 162 2.65 -11.27 5.87
N VAL A 163 3.53 -11.51 6.84
CA VAL A 163 3.16 -11.49 8.25
C VAL A 163 2.70 -10.10 8.70
N ASN A 164 3.31 -9.03 8.17
CA ASN A 164 2.86 -7.67 8.45
C ASN A 164 1.41 -7.43 7.97
N ASN A 165 1.03 -7.97 6.83
CA ASN A 165 -0.33 -7.77 6.31
C ASN A 165 -1.39 -8.60 7.06
N LEU A 166 -1.00 -9.75 7.66
CA LEU A 166 -1.87 -10.45 8.61
C LEU A 166 -2.28 -9.54 9.79
N ASN A 167 -1.37 -8.67 10.27
CA ASN A 167 -1.71 -7.65 11.26
C ASN A 167 -2.81 -6.70 10.74
N ASP A 168 -2.70 -6.22 9.50
CA ASP A 168 -3.73 -5.38 8.90
C ASP A 168 -5.08 -6.12 8.82
N GLY A 169 -5.08 -7.38 8.38
CA GLY A 169 -6.28 -8.23 8.35
C GLY A 169 -6.92 -8.41 9.73
N MET A 170 -6.10 -8.62 10.77
CA MET A 170 -6.59 -8.71 12.16
C MET A 170 -7.20 -7.40 12.63
N VAL A 171 -6.54 -6.27 12.40
CA VAL A 171 -7.03 -4.95 12.86
C VAL A 171 -8.30 -4.55 12.14
N TRP A 172 -8.35 -4.69 10.82
CA TRP A 172 -9.53 -4.31 10.05
C TRP A 172 -10.70 -5.27 10.23
N GLY A 173 -10.44 -6.58 10.36
CA GLY A 173 -11.48 -7.60 10.46
C GLY A 173 -11.93 -7.91 11.89
N LEU A 174 -11.00 -8.06 12.82
CA LEU A 174 -11.29 -8.61 14.16
C LEU A 174 -11.37 -7.54 15.25
N LEU A 175 -10.60 -6.45 15.18
CA LEU A 175 -10.60 -5.43 16.23
C LEU A 175 -11.98 -4.81 16.47
N PRO A 176 -12.77 -4.41 15.45
CA PRO A 176 -14.12 -3.90 15.68
C PRO A 176 -15.05 -4.91 16.37
N LEU A 177 -14.91 -6.20 16.05
CA LEU A 177 -15.71 -7.27 16.67
C LEU A 177 -15.30 -7.48 18.12
N LEU A 178 -14.00 -7.45 18.44
CA LEU A 178 -13.47 -7.54 19.79
C LEU A 178 -14.00 -6.38 20.64
N LEU A 179 -13.91 -5.15 20.16
CA LEU A 179 -14.38 -3.95 20.84
C LEU A 179 -15.90 -3.96 21.06
N ALA A 180 -16.67 -4.42 20.07
CA ALA A 180 -18.12 -4.60 20.21
C ALA A 180 -18.44 -5.64 21.28
N GLY A 181 -17.71 -6.76 21.31
CA GLY A 181 -17.83 -7.80 22.36
C GLY A 181 -17.44 -7.31 23.74
N ALA A 182 -16.52 -6.34 23.86
CA ALA A 182 -16.13 -5.68 25.10
C ALA A 182 -17.12 -4.57 25.54
N GLY A 183 -18.17 -4.30 24.74
CA GLY A 183 -19.23 -3.35 25.10
C GLY A 183 -18.98 -1.90 24.73
N PHE A 184 -17.97 -1.61 23.89
CA PHE A 184 -17.73 -0.26 23.38
C PHE A 184 -18.85 0.19 22.43
N SER A 185 -19.19 1.47 22.47
CA SER A 185 -20.14 2.08 21.54
C SER A 185 -19.56 2.16 20.12
N ILE A 186 -20.44 2.23 19.12
CA ILE A 186 -20.05 2.35 17.70
C ILE A 186 -19.12 3.56 17.48
N ALA A 187 -19.37 4.67 18.19
CA ALA A 187 -18.54 5.87 18.09
C ALA A 187 -17.12 5.64 18.63
N GLU A 188 -16.99 4.98 19.78
CA GLU A 188 -15.69 4.62 20.37
C GLU A 188 -14.93 3.64 19.47
N ILE A 189 -15.60 2.61 18.95
CA ILE A 189 -15.01 1.66 17.98
C ILE A 189 -14.50 2.41 16.76
N GLY A 190 -15.28 3.34 16.20
CA GLY A 190 -14.88 4.15 15.05
C GLY A 190 -13.63 4.99 15.33
N ILE A 191 -13.54 5.61 16.52
CA ILE A 191 -12.37 6.40 16.92
C ILE A 191 -11.14 5.49 17.06
N ILE A 192 -11.24 4.38 17.80
CA ILE A 192 -10.13 3.44 18.01
C ILE A 192 -9.63 2.90 16.66
N ALA A 193 -10.54 2.47 15.79
CA ALA A 193 -10.20 1.93 14.48
C ALA A 193 -9.52 2.95 13.55
N ALA A 194 -9.86 4.24 13.67
CA ALA A 194 -9.28 5.32 12.87
C ALA A 194 -7.85 5.71 13.31
N VAL A 195 -7.49 5.46 14.58
CA VAL A 195 -6.17 5.82 15.11
C VAL A 195 -5.04 5.07 14.39
N TYR A 196 -5.20 3.77 14.17
CA TYR A 196 -4.18 2.94 13.53
C TYR A 196 -3.76 3.48 12.15
N PRO A 197 -4.65 3.61 11.15
CA PRO A 197 -4.30 4.13 9.84
C PRO A 197 -3.89 5.61 9.87
N GLY A 198 -4.44 6.40 10.79
CA GLY A 198 -4.06 7.79 10.97
C GLY A 198 -2.60 7.94 11.38
N VAL A 199 -2.18 7.23 12.42
CA VAL A 199 -0.78 7.22 12.90
C VAL A 199 0.15 6.60 11.87
N TRP A 200 -0.25 5.51 11.24
CA TRP A 200 0.50 4.88 10.16
C TRP A 200 0.71 5.86 8.99
N GLY A 201 -0.34 6.47 8.45
CA GLY A 201 -0.25 7.39 7.33
C GLY A 201 0.65 8.60 7.61
N LEU A 202 0.47 9.25 8.76
CA LEU A 202 1.30 10.40 9.16
C LEU A 202 2.73 9.99 9.52
N GLY A 203 2.89 8.87 10.19
CA GLY A 203 4.20 8.35 10.62
C GLY A 203 5.15 8.07 9.46
N GLN A 204 4.63 7.67 8.30
CA GLN A 204 5.44 7.37 7.13
C GLN A 204 6.24 8.56 6.58
N LEU A 205 5.80 9.80 6.83
CA LEU A 205 6.56 11.00 6.46
C LEU A 205 7.90 11.06 7.19
N ILE A 206 7.94 10.57 8.43
CA ILE A 206 9.14 10.54 9.26
C ILE A 206 9.92 9.25 9.02
N THR A 207 9.23 8.12 9.08
CA THR A 207 9.89 6.79 9.02
C THR A 207 10.43 6.46 7.64
N GLY A 208 9.85 7.02 6.57
CA GLY A 208 10.41 6.93 5.23
C GLY A 208 11.82 7.52 5.16
N LYS A 209 12.02 8.72 5.73
CA LYS A 209 13.36 9.33 5.82
C LYS A 209 14.28 8.55 6.76
N LEU A 210 13.73 8.00 7.83
CA LEU A 210 14.49 7.17 8.76
C LEU A 210 15.05 5.92 8.08
N ALA A 211 14.32 5.33 7.13
CA ALA A 211 14.76 4.17 6.34
C ALA A 211 15.95 4.47 5.40
N ASP A 212 16.21 5.75 5.09
CA ASP A 212 17.42 6.17 4.35
C ASP A 212 18.63 6.38 5.27
N LEU A 213 18.41 6.69 6.55
CA LEU A 213 19.45 7.04 7.51
C LEU A 213 19.87 5.87 8.41
N TRP A 214 18.96 4.96 8.71
CA TRP A 214 19.17 3.85 9.61
C TRP A 214 19.21 2.51 8.88
N PRO A 215 19.87 1.48 9.46
CA PRO A 215 19.87 0.13 8.88
C PRO A 215 18.43 -0.41 8.74
N LYS A 216 18.01 -0.68 7.50
CA LYS A 216 16.65 -1.16 7.18
C LYS A 216 16.26 -2.38 8.00
N LYS A 217 17.18 -3.34 8.20
CA LYS A 217 16.94 -4.53 9.02
C LYS A 217 16.51 -4.15 10.45
N GLY A 218 17.16 -3.16 11.07
CA GLY A 218 16.80 -2.70 12.41
C GLY A 218 15.38 -2.14 12.46
N LEU A 219 15.02 -1.29 11.49
CA LEU A 219 13.66 -0.72 11.39
C LEU A 219 12.60 -1.80 11.22
N LEU A 220 12.85 -2.79 10.35
CA LEU A 220 11.94 -3.92 10.14
C LEU A 220 11.76 -4.74 11.43
N VAL A 221 12.86 -5.10 12.11
CA VAL A 221 12.80 -5.89 13.34
C VAL A 221 12.06 -5.14 14.45
N TRP A 222 12.43 -3.89 14.74
CA TRP A 222 11.80 -3.12 15.80
C TRP A 222 10.34 -2.78 15.51
N GLY A 223 10.02 -2.47 14.23
CA GLY A 223 8.64 -2.23 13.83
C GLY A 223 7.76 -3.47 13.99
N MET A 224 8.22 -4.65 13.54
CA MET A 224 7.50 -5.92 13.70
C MET A 224 7.36 -6.33 15.18
N LEU A 225 8.41 -6.15 15.99
CA LEU A 225 8.34 -6.43 17.42
C LEU A 225 7.33 -5.50 18.13
N LEU A 226 7.31 -4.21 17.79
CA LEU A 226 6.34 -3.27 18.35
C LEU A 226 4.91 -3.68 17.99
N GLN A 227 4.65 -4.04 16.74
CA GLN A 227 3.33 -4.54 16.32
C GLN A 227 2.93 -5.80 17.10
N GLY A 228 3.80 -6.80 17.16
CA GLY A 228 3.54 -8.03 17.91
C GLY A 228 3.27 -7.77 19.39
N LEU A 229 4.03 -6.87 20.01
CA LEU A 229 3.81 -6.47 21.40
C LEU A 229 2.46 -5.79 21.60
N CYS A 230 2.10 -4.84 20.71
CA CYS A 230 0.82 -4.14 20.81
C CYS A 230 -0.36 -5.13 20.65
N LEU A 231 -0.30 -6.05 19.67
CA LEU A 231 -1.32 -7.07 19.50
C LEU A 231 -1.43 -7.98 20.73
N PHE A 232 -0.30 -8.41 21.29
CA PHE A 232 -0.29 -9.21 22.51
C PHE A 232 -0.90 -8.47 23.70
N LEU A 233 -0.57 -7.20 23.87
CA LEU A 233 -1.09 -6.39 24.99
C LEU A 233 -2.59 -6.08 24.83
N MET A 234 -3.15 -6.08 23.60
CA MET A 234 -4.60 -5.93 23.38
C MET A 234 -5.43 -7.00 24.08
N ILE A 235 -4.85 -8.19 24.35
CA ILE A 235 -5.53 -9.26 25.08
C ILE A 235 -5.85 -8.85 26.54
N PHE A 236 -5.08 -7.93 27.10
CA PHE A 236 -5.19 -7.46 28.48
C PHE A 236 -5.79 -6.05 28.59
N ALA A 237 -6.17 -5.45 27.47
CA ALA A 237 -6.72 -4.10 27.45
C ALA A 237 -8.22 -4.13 27.74
N ASP A 238 -8.66 -3.28 28.67
CA ASP A 238 -10.05 -3.16 29.09
C ASP A 238 -10.63 -1.76 28.88
N SER A 239 -9.77 -0.74 28.72
CA SER A 239 -10.18 0.65 28.63
C SER A 239 -10.01 1.26 27.24
N PHE A 240 -10.85 2.26 26.92
CA PHE A 240 -10.78 3.02 25.68
C PHE A 240 -9.38 3.60 25.41
N TYR A 241 -8.73 4.16 26.42
CA TYR A 241 -7.41 4.78 26.28
C TYR A 241 -6.29 3.76 26.04
N GLU A 242 -6.39 2.57 26.62
CA GLU A 242 -5.45 1.47 26.35
C GLU A 242 -5.52 1.03 24.89
N TYR A 243 -6.72 0.81 24.34
CA TYR A 243 -6.88 0.49 22.93
C TYR A 243 -6.37 1.60 22.03
N ILE A 244 -6.61 2.87 22.34
CA ILE A 244 -6.05 4.02 21.59
C ILE A 244 -4.52 3.95 21.59
N LEU A 245 -3.88 3.77 22.76
CA LEU A 245 -2.42 3.71 22.86
C LEU A 245 -1.83 2.53 22.08
N LEU A 246 -2.48 1.37 22.15
CA LEU A 246 -2.04 0.17 21.43
C LEU A 246 -2.23 0.32 19.92
N CYS A 247 -3.32 0.92 19.46
CA CYS A 247 -3.52 1.26 18.04
C CYS A 247 -2.52 2.31 17.56
N MET A 248 -2.13 3.28 18.38
CA MET A 248 -1.02 4.19 18.05
C MET A 248 0.30 3.42 17.91
N GLY A 249 0.62 2.53 18.85
CA GLY A 249 1.81 1.68 18.77
C GLY A 249 1.85 0.81 17.53
N LEU A 250 0.72 0.18 17.16
CA LEU A 250 0.57 -0.56 15.89
C LEU A 250 0.83 0.33 14.68
N GLY A 251 0.24 1.54 14.66
CA GLY A 251 0.42 2.50 13.58
C GLY A 251 1.88 2.94 13.42
N VAL A 252 2.58 3.19 14.52
CA VAL A 252 4.02 3.49 14.52
C VAL A 252 4.83 2.29 13.99
N GLY A 253 4.53 1.08 14.48
CA GLY A 253 5.19 -0.15 14.03
C GLY A 253 5.03 -0.35 12.53
N THR A 254 3.82 -0.20 12.00
CA THR A 254 3.54 -0.33 10.56
C THR A 254 4.20 0.79 9.75
N ALA A 255 4.22 2.01 10.25
CA ALA A 255 4.93 3.12 9.61
C ALA A 255 6.44 2.86 9.50
N LEU A 256 7.06 2.21 10.49
CA LEU A 256 8.47 1.83 10.45
C LEU A 256 8.77 0.78 9.38
N VAL A 257 7.90 -0.20 9.21
CA VAL A 257 8.20 -1.35 8.33
C VAL A 257 7.79 -1.13 6.89
N TYR A 258 6.67 -0.49 6.61
CA TYR A 258 6.08 -0.51 5.28
C TYR A 258 6.94 0.19 4.20
N PRO A 259 7.36 1.47 4.34
CA PRO A 259 8.25 2.09 3.38
C PRO A 259 9.63 1.40 3.34
N THR A 260 10.05 0.84 4.46
CA THR A 260 11.33 0.13 4.59
C THR A 260 11.34 -1.17 3.82
N PHE A 261 10.24 -1.93 3.77
CA PHE A 261 10.10 -3.12 2.93
C PHE A 261 10.34 -2.80 1.45
N LEU A 262 9.66 -1.79 0.93
CA LEU A 262 9.78 -1.39 -0.48
C LEU A 262 11.20 -0.95 -0.83
N ALA A 263 11.80 -0.14 0.04
CA ALA A 263 13.19 0.30 -0.11
C ALA A 263 14.18 -0.86 -0.03
N ALA A 264 13.94 -1.84 0.86
CA ALA A 264 14.81 -3.00 1.01
C ALA A 264 14.71 -3.96 -0.20
N ILE A 265 13.51 -4.26 -0.70
CA ILE A 265 13.36 -5.06 -1.93
C ILE A 265 14.07 -4.39 -3.11
N ALA A 266 13.97 -3.06 -3.22
CA ALA A 266 14.62 -2.33 -4.30
C ALA A 266 16.15 -2.33 -4.19
N ASP A 267 16.72 -2.37 -2.97
CA ASP A 267 18.17 -2.46 -2.75
C ASP A 267 18.75 -3.81 -3.19
N TYR A 268 18.02 -4.91 -2.97
CA TYR A 268 18.46 -6.27 -3.30
C TYR A 268 18.06 -6.72 -4.70
N SER A 269 17.34 -5.90 -5.46
CA SER A 269 16.96 -6.18 -6.85
C SER A 269 17.76 -5.33 -7.84
N THR A 270 18.06 -5.89 -9.02
CA THR A 270 18.68 -5.12 -10.11
C THR A 270 17.66 -4.14 -10.70
N PRO A 271 18.11 -2.99 -11.26
CA PRO A 271 17.18 -2.01 -11.85
C PRO A 271 16.22 -2.59 -12.88
N SER A 272 16.69 -3.54 -13.71
CA SER A 272 15.90 -4.20 -14.75
C SER A 272 14.87 -5.20 -14.22
N GLN A 273 15.06 -5.75 -13.01
CA GLN A 273 14.17 -6.75 -12.39
C GLN A 273 13.41 -6.19 -11.16
N ARG A 274 13.66 -4.95 -10.81
CA ARG A 274 13.09 -4.27 -9.62
C ARG A 274 11.56 -4.29 -9.61
N ALA A 275 10.94 -3.98 -10.74
CA ALA A 275 9.48 -3.96 -10.84
C ALA A 275 8.88 -5.37 -10.65
N GLU A 276 9.56 -6.40 -11.15
CA GLU A 276 9.12 -7.79 -10.96
C GLU A 276 9.29 -8.21 -9.49
N SER A 277 10.43 -7.94 -8.86
CA SER A 277 10.68 -8.25 -7.45
C SER A 277 9.67 -7.56 -6.52
N ILE A 278 9.40 -6.25 -6.74
CA ILE A 278 8.37 -5.53 -5.99
C ILE A 278 6.98 -6.14 -6.23
N GLY A 279 6.69 -6.57 -7.46
CA GLY A 279 5.43 -7.24 -7.79
C GLY A 279 5.25 -8.57 -7.07
N VAL A 280 6.31 -9.38 -6.96
CA VAL A 280 6.31 -10.65 -6.20
C VAL A 280 6.15 -10.38 -4.70
N PHE A 281 6.91 -9.41 -4.16
CA PHE A 281 6.75 -8.99 -2.76
C PHE A 281 5.31 -8.59 -2.45
N ARG A 282 4.69 -7.77 -3.29
CA ARG A 282 3.31 -7.32 -3.09
C ARG A 282 2.30 -8.45 -3.20
N LEU A 283 2.50 -9.39 -4.10
CA LEU A 283 1.65 -10.58 -4.19
C LEU A 283 1.60 -11.31 -2.83
N TRP A 284 2.75 -11.59 -2.24
CA TRP A 284 2.82 -12.28 -0.95
C TRP A 284 2.31 -11.41 0.19
N ARG A 285 2.68 -10.14 0.20
CA ARG A 285 2.18 -9.20 1.21
C ARG A 285 0.65 -9.11 1.17
N ASP A 286 0.05 -8.94 0.01
CA ASP A 286 -1.40 -8.76 -0.11
C ASP A 286 -2.20 -10.06 0.08
N LEU A 287 -1.53 -11.22 0.13
CA LEU A 287 -2.10 -12.51 0.53
C LEU A 287 -2.11 -12.74 2.06
N GLY A 288 -1.31 -12.04 2.83
CA GLY A 288 -1.33 -12.05 4.30
C GLY A 288 -2.36 -11.06 4.82
#